data_32658cd4c3e5f49f4259840a71c40202
#
_entry.id   32658cd4c3e5f49f4259840a71c40202
#
_cell.length_a   1.000
_cell.length_b   1.000
_cell.length_c   1.000
_cell.angle_alpha   90.00
_cell.angle_beta   90.00
_cell.angle_gamma   90.00
#
_symmetry.space_group_name_H-M   'P 1'
#
loop_
_entity.id
_entity.type
_entity.pdbx_description
1 polymer ?
#
loop_
_entity_poly.entity_id
_entity_poly.type
_entity_poly.pdbx_seq_one_letter_code
_entity_poly.pdbx_strand_id
1 'polypeptide(L)'
;KYSTIAQQYFVSTAGSLSSYTGRDYTRHTKEWNSTKFLFISHQNSTIKIKRNNIWQDYHVTGNDSVQCLSLADTISTVSIKTPNNGLIALGTWLEHTNGITLDCMSTRGNSGITLKRVNPQITHQIREYIDYDLIILEFGINAMSPGQTNFSAYVHHMAQTINHLKECYPNSDFIIMGIGDR
;
A
#
# COMPACT_ATOMS: atom_id res chain seq x y z
N LYS A 1 -8.56 -10.86 4.40
CA LYS A 1 -7.23 -11.46 4.66
C LYS A 1 -6.21 -10.39 4.30
N TYR A 2 -5.23 -10.19 5.16
CA TYR A 2 -4.27 -9.12 4.99
C TYR A 2 -3.08 -9.62 4.18
N SER A 3 -2.69 -8.86 3.15
CA SER A 3 -1.33 -9.00 2.64
C SER A 3 -0.38 -8.44 3.69
N THR A 4 0.73 -9.07 3.89
CA THR A 4 1.83 -8.42 4.59
C THR A 4 2.46 -7.41 3.63
N ILE A 5 3.11 -6.38 4.15
CA ILE A 5 3.89 -5.42 3.35
C ILE A 5 4.85 -6.16 2.42
N ALA A 6 5.41 -7.29 2.88
CA ALA A 6 6.32 -8.12 2.10
C ALA A 6 5.68 -8.83 0.89
N GLN A 7 4.37 -8.99 0.89
CA GLN A 7 3.64 -9.62 -0.22
C GLN A 7 2.99 -8.61 -1.16
N GLN A 8 2.76 -7.40 -0.72
CA GLN A 8 2.22 -6.26 -1.47
C GLN A 8 0.85 -6.45 -2.14
N TYR A 9 0.19 -7.61 -2.00
CA TYR A 9 -1.08 -7.87 -2.68
C TYR A 9 -1.96 -8.86 -1.94
N PHE A 10 -3.25 -8.83 -2.28
CA PHE A 10 -4.19 -9.90 -1.96
C PHE A 10 -4.67 -10.56 -3.24
N VAL A 11 -4.96 -11.84 -3.17
CA VAL A 11 -5.73 -12.52 -4.21
C VAL A 11 -7.18 -12.63 -3.74
N SER A 12 -8.09 -12.03 -4.48
CA SER A 12 -9.52 -12.19 -4.27
C SER A 12 -10.01 -13.36 -5.10
N THR A 13 -10.27 -14.50 -4.46
CA THR A 13 -10.76 -15.70 -5.15
C THR A 13 -12.28 -15.73 -5.33
N ALA A 14 -13.00 -14.90 -4.58
CA ALA A 14 -14.47 -14.90 -4.56
C ALA A 14 -15.08 -13.52 -4.85
N GLY A 15 -14.29 -12.60 -5.39
CA GLY A 15 -14.66 -11.20 -5.44
C GLY A 15 -14.65 -10.57 -4.05
N SER A 16 -14.52 -9.28 -3.97
CA SER A 16 -14.54 -8.56 -2.70
C SER A 16 -15.24 -7.22 -2.84
N LEU A 17 -15.79 -6.75 -1.73
CA LEU A 17 -16.32 -5.41 -1.58
C LEU A 17 -15.51 -4.69 -0.50
N SER A 18 -14.87 -3.59 -0.88
CA SER A 18 -14.19 -2.69 0.04
C SER A 18 -14.90 -1.34 0.03
N SER A 19 -15.15 -0.78 1.20
CA SER A 19 -15.79 0.52 1.34
C SER A 19 -14.96 1.41 2.24
N TYR A 20 -14.79 2.65 1.81
CA TYR A 20 -14.02 3.68 2.51
C TYR A 20 -14.91 4.89 2.73
N THR A 21 -14.89 5.40 3.95
CA THR A 21 -15.65 6.60 4.35
C THR A 21 -14.72 7.56 5.06
N GLY A 22 -14.68 8.79 4.59
CA GLY A 22 -13.95 9.86 5.24
C GLY A 22 -14.52 10.14 6.61
N ARG A 23 -13.63 10.38 7.59
CA ARG A 23 -14.00 10.71 8.96
C ARG A 23 -13.36 12.02 9.38
N ASP A 24 -14.11 12.80 10.09
CA ASP A 24 -13.71 14.15 10.53
C ASP A 24 -12.95 14.07 11.87
N TYR A 25 -11.85 13.30 11.92
CA TYR A 25 -10.99 13.26 13.11
C TYR A 25 -10.07 14.49 13.22
N THR A 26 -9.71 15.05 12.08
CA THR A 26 -8.89 16.25 11.95
C THR A 26 -9.47 17.13 10.85
N ARG A 27 -9.03 18.38 10.76
CA ARG A 27 -9.45 19.25 9.66
C ARG A 27 -9.08 18.62 8.31
N HIS A 28 -10.00 18.64 7.36
CA HIS A 28 -9.84 18.23 5.97
C HIS A 28 -9.68 16.71 5.71
N THR A 29 -10.09 15.85 6.64
CA THR A 29 -10.03 14.39 6.44
C THR A 29 -11.37 13.76 6.03
N LYS A 30 -12.44 14.55 5.95
CA LYS A 30 -13.77 14.06 5.60
C LYS A 30 -13.93 13.70 4.13
N GLU A 31 -13.22 14.41 3.27
CA GLU A 31 -13.31 14.30 1.82
C GLU A 31 -11.91 14.17 1.23
N TRP A 32 -11.82 13.63 0.04
CA TRP A 32 -10.61 13.56 -0.77
C TRP A 32 -11.00 13.77 -2.24
N ASN A 33 -10.05 14.17 -3.09
CA ASN A 33 -10.30 14.48 -4.50
C ASN A 33 -9.52 13.61 -5.49
N SER A 34 -8.78 12.64 -4.98
CA SER A 34 -8.08 11.65 -5.79
C SER A 34 -8.26 10.27 -5.18
N THR A 35 -8.80 9.34 -5.96
CA THR A 35 -8.89 7.93 -5.61
C THR A 35 -8.14 7.13 -6.65
N LYS A 36 -7.13 6.35 -6.25
CA LYS A 36 -6.41 5.43 -7.12
C LYS A 36 -6.60 4.01 -6.59
N PHE A 37 -7.12 3.12 -7.41
CA PHE A 37 -7.21 1.69 -7.12
C PHE A 37 -6.25 0.94 -8.01
N LEU A 38 -5.23 0.33 -7.41
CA LEU A 38 -4.21 -0.44 -8.11
C LEU A 38 -4.52 -1.94 -8.06
N PHE A 39 -4.36 -2.59 -9.19
CA PHE A 39 -4.66 -4.02 -9.34
C PHE A 39 -3.86 -4.64 -10.49
N ILE A 40 -3.85 -5.98 -10.52
CA ILE A 40 -3.41 -6.78 -11.68
C ILE A 40 -4.60 -7.64 -12.09
N SER A 41 -4.93 -7.67 -13.38
CA SER A 41 -5.97 -8.54 -13.92
C SER A 41 -5.41 -9.33 -15.09
N HIS A 42 -5.38 -10.66 -14.96
CA HIS A 42 -4.87 -11.55 -16.02
C HIS A 42 -5.85 -11.72 -17.18
N GLN A 43 -7.10 -11.32 -17.00
CA GLN A 43 -8.16 -11.41 -18.02
C GLN A 43 -9.07 -10.18 -17.98
N ASN A 44 -9.83 -9.99 -19.06
CA ASN A 44 -10.81 -8.91 -19.11
C ASN A 44 -11.79 -9.03 -17.95
N SER A 45 -12.00 -7.93 -17.27
CA SER A 45 -12.74 -7.88 -16.02
C SER A 45 -13.62 -6.63 -15.94
N THR A 46 -14.60 -6.67 -15.03
CA THR A 46 -15.41 -5.49 -14.71
C THR A 46 -15.28 -5.19 -13.22
N ILE A 47 -14.74 -4.03 -12.90
CA ILE A 47 -14.69 -3.49 -11.55
C ILE A 47 -15.89 -2.57 -11.38
N LYS A 48 -16.63 -2.75 -10.29
CA LYS A 48 -17.76 -1.86 -9.98
C LYS A 48 -17.37 -0.88 -8.90
N ILE A 49 -17.60 0.40 -9.14
CA ILE A 49 -17.32 1.45 -8.16
C ILE A 49 -18.59 2.20 -7.84
N LYS A 50 -18.86 2.38 -6.55
CA LYS A 50 -19.96 3.17 -6.03
C LYS A 50 -19.44 4.51 -5.54
N ARG A 51 -19.96 5.58 -6.13
CA ARG A 51 -19.71 6.99 -5.73
C ARG A 51 -21.06 7.69 -5.64
N ASN A 52 -21.24 8.54 -4.64
CA ASN A 52 -22.49 9.28 -4.45
C ASN A 52 -23.73 8.39 -4.56
N ASN A 53 -23.65 7.19 -3.97
CA ASN A 53 -24.69 6.15 -4.00
C ASN A 53 -25.01 5.54 -5.37
N ILE A 54 -24.24 5.81 -6.42
CA ILE A 54 -24.44 5.28 -7.77
C ILE A 54 -23.33 4.29 -8.09
N TRP A 55 -23.69 3.07 -8.51
CA TRP A 55 -22.76 2.09 -9.03
C TRP A 55 -22.45 2.35 -10.50
N GLN A 56 -21.16 2.28 -10.85
CA GLN A 56 -20.66 2.37 -12.22
C GLN A 56 -19.77 1.18 -12.51
N ASP A 57 -19.84 0.68 -13.73
CA ASP A 57 -19.03 -0.42 -14.22
C ASP A 57 -17.81 0.12 -14.97
N TYR A 58 -16.62 -0.39 -14.62
CA TYR A 58 -15.35 -0.07 -15.25
C TYR A 58 -14.79 -1.34 -15.89
N HIS A 59 -14.76 -1.36 -17.21
CA HIS A 59 -14.21 -2.47 -17.97
C HIS A 59 -12.70 -2.31 -18.06
N VAL A 60 -11.97 -3.34 -17.66
CA VAL A 60 -10.51 -3.37 -17.68
C VAL A 60 -10.04 -4.51 -18.56
N THR A 61 -9.01 -4.25 -19.36
CA THR A 61 -8.38 -5.27 -20.20
C THR A 61 -7.40 -6.07 -19.39
N GLY A 62 -7.43 -7.38 -19.51
CA GLY A 62 -6.46 -8.27 -18.86
C GLY A 62 -5.07 -8.09 -19.42
N ASN A 63 -4.12 -7.88 -18.54
CA ASN A 63 -2.69 -7.97 -18.80
C ASN A 63 -1.99 -8.35 -17.48
N ASP A 64 -0.75 -8.79 -17.53
CA ASP A 64 -0.01 -9.23 -16.35
C ASP A 64 0.74 -8.07 -15.64
N SER A 65 0.33 -6.83 -15.92
CA SER A 65 0.95 -5.63 -15.38
C SER A 65 0.05 -4.95 -14.34
N VAL A 66 0.64 -4.12 -13.50
CA VAL A 66 -0.09 -3.25 -12.60
C VAL A 66 -0.89 -2.24 -13.40
N GLN A 67 -2.16 -2.12 -13.06
CA GLN A 67 -3.10 -1.16 -13.65
C GLN A 67 -3.63 -0.25 -12.54
N CYS A 68 -4.00 0.96 -12.91
CA CYS A 68 -4.60 1.92 -12.00
C CYS A 68 -5.94 2.42 -12.54
N LEU A 69 -6.97 2.33 -11.72
CA LEU A 69 -8.23 3.00 -11.96
C LEU A 69 -8.24 4.27 -11.11
N SER A 70 -8.18 5.42 -11.79
CA SER A 70 -8.09 6.73 -11.15
C SER A 70 -9.42 7.48 -11.25
N LEU A 71 -9.84 8.09 -10.16
CA LEU A 71 -11.03 8.94 -10.06
C LEU A 71 -10.61 10.29 -9.50
N ALA A 72 -11.00 11.36 -10.17
CA ALA A 72 -10.65 12.75 -9.82
C ALA A 72 -11.88 13.53 -9.31
N ASP A 73 -12.63 12.96 -8.40
CA ASP A 73 -13.83 13.56 -7.83
C ASP A 73 -13.61 13.88 -6.35
N THR A 74 -14.16 15.00 -5.88
CA THR A 74 -14.25 15.25 -4.44
C THR A 74 -15.38 14.41 -3.86
N ILE A 75 -15.03 13.42 -3.05
CA ILE A 75 -15.96 12.48 -2.45
C ILE A 75 -15.58 12.17 -1.00
N SER A 76 -16.57 11.77 -0.23
CA SER A 76 -16.40 11.33 1.17
C SER A 76 -16.61 9.85 1.37
N THR A 77 -17.07 9.15 0.32
CA THR A 77 -17.33 7.71 0.38
C THR A 77 -17.13 7.08 -0.99
N VAL A 78 -16.40 5.98 -1.02
CA VAL A 78 -16.25 5.13 -2.21
C VAL A 78 -16.38 3.66 -1.82
N SER A 79 -17.03 2.88 -2.67
CA SER A 79 -17.04 1.42 -2.53
C SER A 79 -16.54 0.78 -3.83
N ILE A 80 -15.63 -0.17 -3.72
CA ILE A 80 -15.02 -0.87 -4.85
C ILE A 80 -15.38 -2.35 -4.74
N LYS A 81 -16.02 -2.89 -5.76
CA LYS A 81 -16.36 -4.31 -5.86
C LYS A 81 -15.55 -4.93 -6.99
N THR A 82 -14.70 -5.88 -6.63
CA THR A 82 -13.89 -6.64 -7.57
C THR A 82 -14.64 -7.89 -8.06
N PRO A 83 -14.37 -8.35 -9.29
CA PRO A 83 -14.99 -9.56 -9.83
C PRO A 83 -14.44 -10.83 -9.16
N ASN A 84 -15.14 -11.94 -9.41
CA ASN A 84 -14.74 -13.28 -8.95
C ASN A 84 -13.92 -14.01 -10.04
N ASN A 85 -12.83 -13.43 -10.49
CA ASN A 85 -12.05 -13.98 -11.59
C ASN A 85 -10.53 -13.94 -11.37
N GLY A 86 -10.09 -13.89 -10.12
CA GLY A 86 -8.67 -13.89 -9.80
C GLY A 86 -7.96 -12.53 -9.92
N LEU A 87 -8.68 -11.41 -10.03
CA LEU A 87 -8.10 -10.08 -9.97
C LEU A 87 -7.34 -9.90 -8.64
N ILE A 88 -6.11 -9.43 -8.73
CA ILE A 88 -5.24 -9.15 -7.59
C ILE A 88 -5.35 -7.67 -7.25
N ALA A 89 -5.95 -7.35 -6.11
CA ALA A 89 -6.01 -5.99 -5.60
C ALA A 89 -4.72 -5.66 -4.84
N LEU A 90 -4.04 -4.59 -5.23
CA LEU A 90 -2.81 -4.13 -4.59
C LEU A 90 -3.08 -3.11 -3.50
N GLY A 91 -3.99 -2.17 -3.74
CA GLY A 91 -4.37 -1.17 -2.75
C GLY A 91 -5.29 -0.09 -3.30
N THR A 92 -5.76 0.75 -2.38
CA THR A 92 -6.54 1.95 -2.72
C THR A 92 -5.92 3.13 -2.00
N TRP A 93 -5.57 4.16 -2.75
CA TRP A 93 -5.06 5.43 -2.24
C TRP A 93 -6.15 6.49 -2.34
N LEU A 94 -6.38 7.17 -1.23
CA LEU A 94 -7.40 8.21 -1.04
C LEU A 94 -6.68 9.46 -0.58
N GLU A 95 -6.51 10.44 -1.45
CA GLU A 95 -5.61 11.55 -1.22
C GLU A 95 -6.18 12.88 -1.75
N HIS A 96 -5.58 13.97 -1.34
CA HIS A 96 -5.72 15.25 -2.02
C HIS A 96 -4.59 15.43 -3.03
N THR A 97 -4.91 16.04 -4.17
CA THR A 97 -3.92 16.32 -5.22
C THR A 97 -2.92 17.41 -4.83
N ASN A 98 -3.19 18.16 -3.76
CA ASN A 98 -2.33 19.22 -3.25
C ASN A 98 -2.01 18.96 -1.77
N GLY A 99 -0.78 19.20 -1.37
CA GLY A 99 -0.32 19.06 0.01
C GLY A 99 0.67 17.92 0.19
N ILE A 100 0.76 17.42 1.41
CA ILE A 100 1.60 16.28 1.79
C ILE A 100 0.68 15.10 2.04
N THR A 101 0.97 13.97 1.40
CA THR A 101 0.28 12.71 1.65
C THR A 101 1.16 11.82 2.52
N LEU A 102 0.58 11.24 3.56
CA LEU A 102 1.26 10.30 4.46
C LEU A 102 0.54 8.95 4.43
N ASP A 103 1.21 7.94 3.90
CA ASP A 103 0.73 6.57 3.93
C ASP A 103 1.33 5.80 5.11
N CYS A 104 0.48 5.23 5.95
CA CYS A 104 0.92 4.42 7.07
C CYS A 104 0.80 2.93 6.72
N MET A 105 1.93 2.27 6.50
CA MET A 105 2.00 0.84 6.17
C MET A 105 2.43 -0.01 7.37
N SER A 106 1.97 0.34 8.56
CA SER A 106 2.33 -0.37 9.79
C SER A 106 1.78 -1.80 9.79
N THR A 107 2.61 -2.73 10.24
CA THR A 107 2.22 -4.14 10.40
C THR A 107 2.61 -4.62 11.80
N ARG A 108 1.61 -5.02 12.57
CA ARG A 108 1.84 -5.52 13.94
C ARG A 108 2.74 -6.76 13.94
N GLY A 109 3.69 -6.82 14.87
CA GLY A 109 4.58 -7.95 15.05
C GLY A 109 5.70 -8.05 14.00
N ASN A 110 5.89 -7.03 13.18
CA ASN A 110 6.93 -7.00 12.15
C ASN A 110 8.22 -6.35 12.69
N SER A 111 9.36 -6.98 12.40
CA SER A 111 10.68 -6.45 12.74
C SER A 111 11.33 -5.64 11.61
N GLY A 112 10.68 -5.49 10.47
CA GLY A 112 11.18 -4.81 9.29
C GLY A 112 12.02 -5.68 8.34
N ILE A 113 12.68 -6.74 8.83
CA ILE A 113 13.60 -7.56 8.01
C ILE A 113 12.89 -8.31 6.86
N THR A 114 11.58 -8.49 6.94
CA THR A 114 10.78 -9.14 5.89
C THR A 114 10.55 -8.25 4.67
N LEU A 115 10.78 -6.94 4.78
CA LEU A 115 10.64 -5.99 3.67
C LEU A 115 11.63 -6.28 2.52
N LYS A 116 12.72 -7.02 2.77
CA LYS A 116 13.59 -7.53 1.70
C LYS A 116 12.89 -8.46 0.70
N ARG A 117 11.63 -8.87 0.96
CA ARG A 117 10.81 -9.69 0.06
C ARG A 117 9.89 -8.87 -0.84
N VAL A 118 9.89 -7.55 -0.70
CA VAL A 118 9.17 -6.65 -1.61
C VAL A 118 9.63 -6.93 -3.03
N ASN A 119 8.68 -7.13 -3.94
CA ASN A 119 9.01 -7.47 -5.32
C ASN A 119 9.41 -6.20 -6.10
N PRO A 120 10.65 -6.08 -6.58
CA PRO A 120 11.12 -4.87 -7.26
C PRO A 120 10.36 -4.58 -8.55
N GLN A 121 9.96 -5.62 -9.32
CA GLN A 121 9.26 -5.45 -10.59
C GLN A 121 7.85 -4.89 -10.38
N ILE A 122 7.11 -5.43 -9.40
CA ILE A 122 5.78 -4.92 -9.04
C ILE A 122 5.91 -3.52 -8.46
N THR A 123 6.89 -3.28 -7.60
CA THR A 123 7.13 -1.96 -7.01
C THR A 123 7.43 -0.92 -8.09
N HIS A 124 8.26 -1.27 -9.07
CA HIS A 124 8.56 -0.38 -10.19
C HIS A 124 7.29 0.02 -10.95
N GLN A 125 6.39 -0.92 -11.23
CA GLN A 125 5.12 -0.63 -11.89
C GLN A 125 4.17 0.19 -11.01
N ILE A 126 4.14 -0.07 -9.69
CA ILE A 126 3.33 0.72 -8.74
C ILE A 126 3.79 2.18 -8.73
N ARG A 127 5.10 2.43 -8.79
CA ARG A 127 5.68 3.76 -8.77
C ARG A 127 5.30 4.64 -9.95
N GLU A 128 4.85 4.07 -11.05
CA GLU A 128 4.26 4.84 -12.16
C GLU A 128 2.97 5.57 -11.76
N TYR A 129 2.32 5.13 -10.68
CA TYR A 129 1.06 5.68 -10.17
C TYR A 129 1.20 6.29 -8.78
N ILE A 130 2.01 5.67 -7.91
CA ILE A 130 2.25 6.06 -6.52
C ILE A 130 3.76 5.96 -6.27
N ASP A 131 4.44 7.07 -6.23
CA ASP A 131 5.86 7.15 -5.81
C ASP A 131 5.98 7.93 -4.50
N TYR A 132 7.05 7.69 -3.77
CA TYR A 132 7.29 8.30 -2.47
C TYR A 132 8.57 9.14 -2.51
N ASP A 133 8.48 10.39 -2.07
CA ASP A 133 9.65 11.26 -1.90
C ASP A 133 10.45 10.83 -0.66
N LEU A 134 9.77 10.34 0.38
CA LEU A 134 10.37 9.97 1.65
C LEU A 134 9.78 8.68 2.20
N ILE A 135 10.64 7.77 2.63
CA ILE A 135 10.27 6.53 3.32
C ILE A 135 10.85 6.56 4.74
N ILE A 136 9.98 6.48 5.74
CA ILE A 136 10.36 6.43 7.15
C ILE A 136 10.23 5.00 7.65
N LEU A 137 11.33 4.44 8.16
CA LEU A 137 11.40 3.09 8.71
C LEU A 137 11.52 3.17 10.23
N GLU A 138 10.47 2.79 10.93
CA GLU A 138 10.41 2.70 12.39
C GLU A 138 10.21 1.24 12.80
N PHE A 139 11.31 0.52 12.97
CA PHE A 139 11.33 -0.89 13.34
C PHE A 139 12.35 -1.16 14.45
N GLY A 140 12.18 -2.26 15.18
CA GLY A 140 13.13 -2.70 16.19
C GLY A 140 12.47 -3.32 17.40
N ILE A 141 11.34 -2.78 17.87
CA ILE A 141 10.67 -3.25 19.09
C ILE A 141 10.34 -4.75 19.05
N ASN A 142 9.99 -5.29 17.88
CA ASN A 142 9.69 -6.71 17.68
C ASN A 142 10.95 -7.58 17.45
N ALA A 143 12.13 -6.98 17.40
CA ALA A 143 13.41 -7.68 17.31
C ALA A 143 14.09 -7.79 18.69
N MET A 144 13.56 -7.13 19.72
CA MET A 144 14.13 -7.14 21.06
C MET A 144 13.54 -8.27 21.90
N SER A 145 14.40 -8.97 22.64
CA SER A 145 14.04 -9.96 23.65
C SER A 145 14.62 -9.57 25.00
N PRO A 146 13.95 -9.90 26.11
CA PRO A 146 14.49 -9.63 27.44
C PRO A 146 15.90 -10.21 27.60
N GLY A 147 16.85 -9.40 28.09
CA GLY A 147 18.23 -9.79 28.31
C GLY A 147 19.11 -9.90 27.06
N GLN A 148 18.58 -9.60 25.87
CA GLN A 148 19.37 -9.56 24.65
C GLN A 148 20.25 -8.30 24.63
N THR A 149 21.55 -8.48 24.46
CA THR A 149 22.55 -7.39 24.40
C THR A 149 23.26 -7.32 23.03
N ASN A 150 23.14 -8.35 22.21
CA ASN A 150 23.76 -8.41 20.88
C ASN A 150 22.69 -8.34 19.76
N PHE A 151 22.73 -7.28 18.99
CA PHE A 151 21.84 -7.01 17.87
C PHE A 151 22.54 -7.07 16.51
N SER A 152 23.77 -7.55 16.43
CA SER A 152 24.57 -7.54 15.19
C SER A 152 23.87 -8.23 14.01
N ALA A 153 23.21 -9.38 14.27
CA ALA A 153 22.47 -10.09 13.24
C ALA A 153 21.27 -9.28 12.74
N TYR A 154 20.55 -8.62 13.65
CA TYR A 154 19.41 -7.76 13.28
C TYR A 154 19.88 -6.56 12.44
N VAL A 155 20.94 -5.89 12.87
CA VAL A 155 21.55 -4.76 12.12
C VAL A 155 21.95 -5.19 10.72
N HIS A 156 22.61 -6.35 10.59
CA HIS A 156 23.00 -6.90 9.29
C HIS A 156 21.79 -7.14 8.38
N HIS A 157 20.74 -7.76 8.89
CA HIS A 157 19.51 -8.02 8.11
C HIS A 157 18.76 -6.73 7.75
N MET A 158 18.73 -5.73 8.65
CA MET A 158 18.14 -4.44 8.35
C MET A 158 18.93 -3.67 7.29
N ALA A 159 20.26 -3.72 7.32
CA ALA A 159 21.09 -3.13 6.28
C ALA A 159 20.80 -3.73 4.89
N GLN A 160 20.67 -5.06 4.81
CA GLN A 160 20.23 -5.72 3.57
C GLN A 160 18.83 -5.26 3.13
N THR A 161 17.90 -5.15 4.07
CA THR A 161 16.54 -4.69 3.79
C THR A 161 16.52 -3.26 3.27
N ILE A 162 17.27 -2.36 3.88
CA ILE A 162 17.37 -0.96 3.45
C ILE A 162 17.96 -0.86 2.05
N ASN A 163 19.04 -1.60 1.76
CA ASN A 163 19.63 -1.62 0.42
C ASN A 163 18.63 -2.12 -0.62
N HIS A 164 17.90 -3.19 -0.32
CA HIS A 164 16.86 -3.70 -1.21
C HIS A 164 15.73 -2.68 -1.44
N LEU A 165 15.28 -1.98 -0.38
CA LEU A 165 14.27 -0.93 -0.52
C LEU A 165 14.76 0.26 -1.34
N LYS A 166 16.05 0.62 -1.23
CA LYS A 166 16.65 1.66 -2.09
C LYS A 166 16.69 1.25 -3.57
N GLU A 167 16.83 -0.03 -3.87
CA GLU A 167 16.69 -0.54 -5.24
C GLU A 167 15.23 -0.46 -5.71
N CYS A 168 14.27 -0.75 -4.83
CA CYS A 168 12.85 -0.65 -5.14
C CYS A 168 12.36 0.80 -5.32
N TYR A 169 12.94 1.75 -4.55
CA TYR A 169 12.57 3.16 -4.49
C TYR A 169 13.80 4.06 -4.67
N PRO A 170 14.43 4.08 -5.86
CA PRO A 170 15.71 4.78 -6.07
C PRO A 170 15.63 6.30 -5.97
N ASN A 171 14.43 6.88 -6.08
CA ASN A 171 14.20 8.32 -6.00
C ASN A 171 13.77 8.79 -4.61
N SER A 172 13.55 7.87 -3.67
CA SER A 172 13.07 8.21 -2.34
C SER A 172 14.24 8.45 -1.38
N ASP A 173 14.08 9.42 -0.50
CA ASP A 173 14.91 9.56 0.68
C ASP A 173 14.47 8.58 1.77
N PHE A 174 15.40 8.20 2.66
CA PHE A 174 15.13 7.24 3.72
C PHE A 174 15.50 7.81 5.08
N ILE A 175 14.58 7.75 6.03
CA ILE A 175 14.83 8.02 7.44
C ILE A 175 14.66 6.71 8.22
N ILE A 176 15.66 6.40 9.05
CA ILE A 176 15.56 5.33 10.04
C ILE A 176 15.26 6.00 11.38
N MET A 177 14.08 5.72 11.91
CA MET A 177 13.64 6.24 13.19
C MET A 177 13.92 5.22 14.29
N GLY A 178 14.64 5.65 15.33
CA GLY A 178 14.85 4.82 16.51
C GLY A 178 13.55 4.64 17.28
N ILE A 179 13.37 3.44 17.82
CA ILE A 179 12.25 3.16 18.72
C ILE A 179 12.54 3.73 20.12
N GLY A 180 11.48 4.16 20.81
CA GLY A 180 11.59 4.55 22.22
C GLY A 180 11.89 3.36 23.13
N ASP A 181 12.20 3.66 24.40
CA ASP A 181 12.35 2.66 25.44
C ASP A 181 11.08 1.83 25.62
N ARG A 182 11.30 0.58 26.04
CA ARG A 182 10.23 -0.40 26.29
C ARG A 182 10.13 -0.71 27.79
#